data_80d25f0650b6659f2c4c7e285b37951d
#
_entry.id   80d25f0650b6659f2c4c7e285b37951d
#
_cell.length_a   1.000
_cell.length_b   1.000
_cell.length_c   1.000
_cell.angle_alpha   90.00
_cell.angle_beta   90.00
_cell.angle_gamma   90.00
#
_symmetry.space_group_name_H-M   'P 1'
#
loop_
_entity.id
_entity.type
_entity.pdbx_description
1 polymer ?
#
loop_
_entity_poly.entity_id
_entity_poly.type
_entity_poly.pdbx_seq_one_letter_code
_entity_poly.pdbx_strand_id
1 'polypeptide(L)'
;MTESIEMTRCRTLRRMRSLCWVLLALPLAAGASLADANLADFPRRAGETDDAPRFRRAIDAAANGILEVPRGEYAIASPLVVTNRCSLEMHPAAHLVATREMDFLLTWAAAGDYVSLTLFESDGRIYDNLGLFVRGGDIDGNGLASCLRLSNAHHFTLANVTLHNGRRVGLEVSRGEKGYLYELVANNVYAKCNMKGLAGNVGIDIGVSDCHLTDIFVIDYTVGIRVRGSSNRLTRCHVWGGTVPPKGMGVREWSTLYGESKRRPWTPEAEREMLAKGLPEMLAGSVAFDIRGWEHTFDGCYADTAETGFRVAGGNAILSRCGFYNNPRMGLRKSTAIVHRGGRLLVDSCCFNGGAGCERLYEASGDTTLLWRTNIAQGGADMAAEARKLAENAGRRD
;
A
#
# COMPACT_ATOMS: atom_id res chain seq x y z
N MET A 1 -39.85 46.88 14.05
CA MET A 1 -40.89 45.86 14.04
C MET A 1 -40.29 44.61 14.64
N THR A 2 -40.58 44.43 15.88
CA THR A 2 -40.16 43.33 16.78
C THR A 2 -41.27 42.33 16.81
N GLU A 3 -41.02 41.09 16.47
CA GLU A 3 -41.94 40.01 16.81
C GLU A 3 -41.21 38.92 17.60
N SER A 4 -41.69 38.79 18.81
CA SER A 4 -41.33 37.79 19.80
C SER A 4 -42.07 36.49 19.52
N ILE A 5 -41.41 35.37 19.60
CA ILE A 5 -42.04 34.05 19.61
C ILE A 5 -41.99 33.48 21.02
N GLU A 6 -43.17 33.28 21.57
CA GLU A 6 -43.46 32.77 22.89
C GLU A 6 -43.13 31.30 23.03
N MET A 7 -42.51 30.95 24.19
CA MET A 7 -42.34 29.58 24.68
C MET A 7 -43.63 29.09 25.34
N THR A 8 -44.22 28.07 24.81
CA THR A 8 -45.34 27.37 25.48
C THR A 8 -44.81 26.18 26.26
N ARG A 9 -44.78 26.32 27.57
CA ARG A 9 -44.57 25.22 28.52
C ARG A 9 -45.88 24.41 28.63
N CYS A 10 -45.84 23.11 28.41
CA CYS A 10 -46.89 22.21 28.81
C CYS A 10 -46.40 21.28 29.93
N ARG A 11 -46.87 21.54 31.14
CA ARG A 11 -46.75 20.64 32.31
C ARG A 11 -47.92 19.66 32.23
N THR A 12 -47.69 18.36 32.37
CA THR A 12 -48.69 17.45 32.92
C THR A 12 -48.01 16.42 33.83
N LEU A 13 -48.47 16.43 35.04
CA LEU A 13 -48.08 15.60 36.17
C LEU A 13 -48.92 14.31 36.26
N ARG A 14 -48.26 13.24 36.67
CA ARG A 14 -48.71 12.11 37.53
C ARG A 14 -49.79 11.17 36.97
N ARG A 15 -49.40 9.91 36.86
CA ARG A 15 -50.04 8.81 37.62
C ARG A 15 -49.11 7.60 37.71
N MET A 16 -48.64 7.30 38.91
CA MET A 16 -48.10 6.00 39.31
C MET A 16 -49.17 4.91 39.15
N ARG A 17 -48.80 3.81 38.55
CA ARG A 17 -49.42 2.51 38.86
C ARG A 17 -48.32 1.44 38.75
N SER A 18 -48.16 0.77 39.89
CA SER A 18 -47.40 -0.46 40.08
C SER A 18 -47.77 -1.51 39.01
N LEU A 19 -46.76 -2.09 38.37
CA LEU A 19 -46.94 -3.36 37.69
C LEU A 19 -45.73 -4.24 37.96
N CYS A 20 -46.05 -5.44 38.37
CA CYS A 20 -45.20 -6.56 38.76
C CYS A 20 -43.98 -6.75 37.86
N TRP A 21 -42.84 -6.93 38.50
CA TRP A 21 -41.63 -7.47 37.90
C TRP A 21 -41.81 -8.96 37.67
N VAL A 22 -42.13 -9.33 36.42
CA VAL A 22 -41.89 -10.67 35.90
C VAL A 22 -40.47 -10.67 35.40
N LEU A 23 -39.56 -11.21 36.20
CA LEU A 23 -38.21 -11.56 35.77
C LEU A 23 -38.31 -12.66 34.72
N LEU A 24 -38.48 -12.28 33.45
CA LEU A 24 -38.11 -13.12 32.33
C LEU A 24 -36.57 -13.18 32.32
N ALA A 25 -36.02 -14.27 32.82
CA ALA A 25 -34.64 -14.63 32.57
C ALA A 25 -34.49 -14.90 31.06
N LEU A 26 -34.22 -13.85 30.30
CA LEU A 26 -33.66 -14.01 28.96
C LEU A 26 -32.30 -14.67 29.15
N PRO A 27 -31.99 -15.77 28.43
CA PRO A 27 -30.64 -16.27 28.43
C PRO A 27 -29.77 -15.10 27.92
N LEU A 28 -28.87 -14.62 28.76
CA LEU A 28 -27.75 -13.81 28.33
C LEU A 28 -27.11 -14.61 27.19
N ALA A 29 -27.30 -14.16 25.95
CA ALA A 29 -26.47 -14.58 24.86
C ALA A 29 -25.05 -14.40 25.38
N ALA A 30 -24.34 -15.52 25.53
CA ALA A 30 -22.95 -15.51 25.95
C ALA A 30 -22.24 -14.54 25.00
N GLY A 31 -21.90 -13.36 25.52
CA GLY A 31 -21.08 -12.42 24.78
C GLY A 31 -19.86 -13.21 24.35
N ALA A 32 -19.61 -13.28 23.03
CA ALA A 32 -18.43 -13.91 22.52
C ALA A 32 -17.24 -13.25 23.25
N SER A 33 -16.63 -13.98 24.15
CA SER A 33 -15.42 -13.57 24.86
C SER A 33 -14.41 -13.18 23.79
N LEU A 34 -13.83 -11.99 23.90
CA LEU A 34 -12.63 -11.65 23.16
C LEU A 34 -11.57 -12.67 23.58
N ALA A 35 -11.27 -13.61 22.73
CA ALA A 35 -10.35 -14.69 23.02
C ALA A 35 -9.07 -14.45 22.23
N ASP A 36 -8.07 -13.87 22.87
CA ASP A 36 -6.73 -13.87 22.29
C ASP A 36 -6.19 -15.30 22.23
N ALA A 37 -5.46 -15.62 21.16
CA ALA A 37 -4.87 -16.92 20.97
C ALA A 37 -3.39 -16.77 20.60
N ASN A 38 -2.57 -17.73 21.00
CA ASN A 38 -1.19 -17.80 20.58
C ASN A 38 -1.00 -19.01 19.65
N LEU A 39 -0.39 -18.82 18.49
CA LEU A 39 -0.17 -19.87 17.51
C LEU A 39 0.64 -21.05 18.10
N ALA A 40 1.45 -20.82 19.13
CA ALA A 40 2.21 -21.89 19.81
C ALA A 40 1.29 -22.94 20.45
N ASP A 41 0.08 -22.57 20.85
CA ASP A 41 -0.91 -23.48 21.46
C ASP A 41 -1.60 -24.38 20.44
N PHE A 42 -1.31 -24.16 19.14
CA PHE A 42 -1.88 -24.91 18.02
C PHE A 42 -0.78 -25.68 17.27
N PRO A 43 -0.18 -26.73 17.85
CA PRO A 43 0.83 -27.50 17.16
C PRO A 43 0.26 -28.18 15.91
N ARG A 44 1.14 -28.54 14.96
CA ARG A 44 0.76 -29.40 13.84
C ARG A 44 0.23 -30.73 14.36
N ARG A 45 -0.86 -31.19 13.80
CA ARG A 45 -1.42 -32.53 14.07
C ARG A 45 -0.77 -33.58 13.17
N ALA A 46 -0.90 -34.82 13.54
CA ALA A 46 -0.44 -35.95 12.71
C ALA A 46 -1.09 -35.86 11.31
N GLY A 47 -0.27 -35.93 10.27
CA GLY A 47 -0.70 -35.80 8.88
C GLY A 47 -0.71 -34.38 8.30
N GLU A 48 -0.53 -33.37 9.10
CA GLU A 48 -0.36 -31.99 8.60
C GLU A 48 1.06 -31.78 8.07
N THR A 49 1.18 -31.50 6.77
CA THR A 49 2.47 -31.33 6.09
C THR A 49 2.96 -29.88 6.07
N ASP A 50 2.07 -28.92 6.38
CA ASP A 50 2.35 -27.49 6.40
C ASP A 50 1.62 -26.80 7.56
N ASP A 51 1.78 -25.49 7.70
CA ASP A 51 1.24 -24.74 8.84
C ASP A 51 -0.16 -24.17 8.60
N ALA A 52 -0.69 -24.19 7.37
CA ALA A 52 -1.98 -23.59 7.09
C ALA A 52 -3.13 -24.17 7.92
N PRO A 53 -3.24 -25.49 8.17
CA PRO A 53 -4.30 -26.05 9.02
C PRO A 53 -4.23 -25.54 10.47
N ARG A 54 -3.04 -25.42 11.07
CA ARG A 54 -2.91 -24.92 12.44
C ARG A 54 -3.21 -23.42 12.53
N PHE A 55 -2.82 -22.63 11.53
CA PHE A 55 -3.20 -21.21 11.46
C PHE A 55 -4.71 -21.03 11.42
N ARG A 56 -5.43 -21.84 10.62
CA ARG A 56 -6.89 -21.76 10.58
C ARG A 56 -7.52 -22.03 11.94
N ARG A 57 -7.07 -23.06 12.65
CA ARG A 57 -7.55 -23.35 14.01
C ARG A 57 -7.27 -22.21 14.98
N ALA A 58 -6.09 -21.59 14.87
CA ALA A 58 -5.73 -20.47 15.72
C ALA A 58 -6.56 -19.20 15.38
N ILE A 59 -6.76 -18.91 14.08
CA ILE A 59 -7.63 -17.82 13.62
C ILE A 59 -9.07 -18.03 14.11
N ASP A 60 -9.59 -19.25 14.03
CA ASP A 60 -10.94 -19.57 14.50
C ASP A 60 -11.06 -19.38 16.02
N ALA A 61 -10.04 -19.78 16.77
CA ALA A 61 -9.99 -19.60 18.22
C ALA A 61 -9.85 -18.14 18.64
N ALA A 62 -9.15 -17.32 17.86
CA ALA A 62 -8.97 -15.90 18.09
C ALA A 62 -10.11 -15.03 17.52
N ALA A 63 -11.30 -15.60 17.32
CA ALA A 63 -12.43 -14.86 16.78
C ALA A 63 -12.76 -13.62 17.63
N ASN A 64 -12.81 -12.44 16.99
CA ASN A 64 -12.95 -11.13 17.62
C ASN A 64 -11.80 -10.71 18.57
N GLY A 65 -10.69 -11.41 18.58
CA GLY A 65 -9.51 -11.14 19.40
C GLY A 65 -8.25 -10.99 18.57
N ILE A 66 -7.12 -11.28 19.18
CA ILE A 66 -5.79 -11.18 18.59
C ILE A 66 -5.17 -12.57 18.48
N LEU A 67 -4.67 -12.91 17.29
CA LEU A 67 -3.78 -14.05 17.11
C LEU A 67 -2.33 -13.56 17.20
N GLU A 68 -1.63 -14.00 18.23
CA GLU A 68 -0.19 -13.82 18.34
C GLU A 68 0.53 -14.90 17.52
N VAL A 69 1.45 -14.46 16.66
CA VAL A 69 2.28 -15.35 15.85
C VAL A 69 3.74 -15.21 16.33
N PRO A 70 4.28 -16.21 17.06
CA PRO A 70 5.64 -16.14 17.58
C PRO A 70 6.68 -16.20 16.47
N ARG A 71 7.95 -15.98 16.85
CA ARG A 71 9.10 -16.15 15.95
C ARG A 71 9.08 -17.56 15.37
N GLY A 72 9.28 -17.66 14.06
CA GLY A 72 9.36 -18.95 13.36
C GLY A 72 9.25 -18.79 11.85
N GLU A 73 9.53 -19.87 11.15
CA GLU A 73 9.28 -20.02 9.72
C GLU A 73 8.07 -20.95 9.53
N TYR A 74 7.09 -20.47 8.79
CA TYR A 74 5.78 -21.12 8.63
C TYR A 74 5.51 -21.41 7.16
N ALA A 75 5.52 -22.69 6.81
CA ALA A 75 5.22 -23.16 5.46
C ALA A 75 3.71 -23.15 5.22
N ILE A 76 3.24 -22.38 4.25
CA ILE A 76 1.82 -22.22 3.93
C ILE A 76 1.54 -22.80 2.55
N ALA A 77 0.84 -23.93 2.50
CA ALA A 77 0.52 -24.65 1.26
C ALA A 77 -0.91 -24.38 0.74
N SER A 78 -1.71 -23.59 1.46
CA SER A 78 -3.06 -23.20 1.06
C SER A 78 -3.45 -21.86 1.68
N PRO A 79 -4.33 -21.07 1.03
CA PRO A 79 -4.67 -19.73 1.47
C PRO A 79 -5.12 -19.65 2.93
N LEU A 80 -4.62 -18.64 3.65
CA LEU A 80 -5.15 -18.24 4.95
C LEU A 80 -6.21 -17.16 4.73
N VAL A 81 -7.44 -17.44 5.15
CA VAL A 81 -8.56 -16.49 4.99
C VAL A 81 -9.10 -16.16 6.39
N VAL A 82 -9.06 -14.89 6.74
CA VAL A 82 -9.58 -14.37 8.00
C VAL A 82 -10.95 -13.75 7.74
N THR A 83 -12.01 -14.35 8.31
CA THR A 83 -13.40 -13.89 8.14
C THR A 83 -14.06 -13.49 9.45
N ASN A 84 -13.40 -13.70 10.59
CA ASN A 84 -13.99 -13.69 11.93
C ASN A 84 -13.46 -12.54 12.82
N ARG A 85 -13.05 -11.43 12.22
CA ARG A 85 -12.53 -10.25 12.93
C ARG A 85 -11.33 -10.53 13.86
N CYS A 86 -10.51 -11.50 13.54
CA CYS A 86 -9.29 -11.75 14.26
C CYS A 86 -8.21 -10.75 13.79
N SER A 87 -7.53 -10.03 14.65
CA SER A 87 -6.33 -9.26 14.36
C SER A 87 -5.08 -10.13 14.44
N LEU A 88 -4.02 -9.80 13.71
CA LEU A 88 -2.74 -10.51 13.78
C LEU A 88 -1.63 -9.63 14.36
N GLU A 89 -1.01 -10.12 15.44
CA GLU A 89 0.22 -9.59 16.00
C GLU A 89 1.35 -10.59 15.75
N MET A 90 2.22 -10.27 14.80
CA MET A 90 3.30 -11.18 14.41
C MET A 90 4.63 -10.70 14.99
N HIS A 91 5.40 -11.62 15.55
CA HIS A 91 6.78 -11.32 15.92
C HIS A 91 7.55 -10.82 14.67
N PRO A 92 8.43 -9.81 14.77
CA PRO A 92 9.19 -9.31 13.62
C PRO A 92 9.98 -10.37 12.85
N ALA A 93 10.33 -11.48 13.48
CA ALA A 93 10.96 -12.64 12.85
C ALA A 93 9.98 -13.83 12.67
N ALA A 94 8.71 -13.60 12.61
CA ALA A 94 7.74 -14.56 12.09
C ALA A 94 7.72 -14.45 10.57
N HIS A 95 7.92 -15.55 9.87
CA HIS A 95 8.05 -15.61 8.42
C HIS A 95 7.05 -16.60 7.82
N LEU A 96 6.02 -16.11 7.14
CA LEU A 96 5.01 -16.92 6.47
C LEU A 96 5.42 -17.07 5.01
N VAL A 97 5.64 -18.29 4.54
CA VAL A 97 6.15 -18.57 3.17
C VAL A 97 5.16 -19.41 2.39
N ALA A 98 4.76 -18.93 1.21
CA ALA A 98 3.98 -19.75 0.27
C ALA A 98 4.82 -20.92 -0.26
N THR A 99 4.30 -22.14 -0.16
CA THR A 99 4.97 -23.36 -0.64
C THR A 99 4.27 -24.00 -1.83
N ARG A 100 3.10 -23.49 -2.22
CA ARG A 100 2.35 -23.89 -3.42
C ARG A 100 1.73 -22.67 -4.10
N GLU A 101 1.37 -22.83 -5.36
CA GLU A 101 0.62 -21.81 -6.09
C GLU A 101 -0.74 -21.55 -5.46
N MET A 102 -1.02 -20.26 -5.22
CA MET A 102 -2.32 -19.77 -4.77
C MET A 102 -2.50 -18.30 -5.16
N ASP A 103 -3.72 -17.81 -5.11
CA ASP A 103 -4.01 -16.41 -5.44
C ASP A 103 -3.36 -15.45 -4.42
N PHE A 104 -3.70 -15.63 -3.13
CA PHE A 104 -3.09 -14.90 -2.02
C PHE A 104 -2.70 -15.85 -0.89
N LEU A 105 -1.56 -15.55 -0.24
CA LEU A 105 -1.14 -16.25 0.95
C LEU A 105 -2.06 -15.94 2.12
N LEU A 106 -2.33 -14.65 2.35
CA LEU A 106 -3.21 -14.17 3.42
C LEU A 106 -4.28 -13.24 2.84
N THR A 107 -5.53 -13.53 3.13
CA THR A 107 -6.67 -12.70 2.74
C THR A 107 -7.46 -12.32 3.98
N TRP A 108 -7.69 -11.04 4.13
CA TRP A 108 -8.67 -10.52 5.07
C TRP A 108 -9.97 -10.27 4.33
N ALA A 109 -10.98 -11.04 4.64
CA ALA A 109 -12.31 -10.93 4.03
C ALA A 109 -13.35 -10.97 5.14
N ALA A 110 -13.33 -9.95 6.02
CA ALA A 110 -14.25 -9.91 7.14
C ALA A 110 -15.68 -10.13 6.67
N ALA A 111 -16.28 -11.22 7.13
CA ALA A 111 -17.70 -11.48 6.91
C ALA A 111 -18.49 -10.61 7.88
N GLY A 112 -19.30 -9.75 7.36
CA GLY A 112 -20.27 -8.96 8.08
C GLY A 112 -21.17 -8.32 7.05
N ASP A 113 -22.42 -8.16 7.37
CA ASP A 113 -23.26 -7.25 6.61
C ASP A 113 -22.65 -5.87 6.78
N TYR A 114 -21.98 -5.43 5.74
CA TYR A 114 -21.49 -4.07 5.65
C TYR A 114 -22.71 -3.17 5.57
N VAL A 115 -23.07 -2.58 6.70
CA VAL A 115 -24.05 -1.52 6.72
C VAL A 115 -23.40 -0.33 6.02
N SER A 116 -24.05 0.13 4.98
CA SER A 116 -23.70 1.34 4.24
C SER A 116 -23.23 2.45 5.16
N LEU A 117 -22.16 3.11 4.75
CA LEU A 117 -21.61 4.32 5.37
C LEU A 117 -22.54 5.54 5.30
N THR A 118 -23.80 5.38 5.49
CA THR A 118 -24.56 6.50 5.99
C THR A 118 -24.18 6.63 7.47
N LEU A 119 -23.12 7.34 7.73
CA LEU A 119 -22.62 7.81 9.03
C LEU A 119 -23.72 8.42 9.92
N PHE A 120 -24.94 8.35 9.49
CA PHE A 120 -26.12 8.99 10.05
C PHE A 120 -27.35 8.07 10.07
N GLU A 121 -27.18 6.77 9.93
CA GLU A 121 -28.29 5.90 10.25
C GLU A 121 -28.63 6.03 11.73
N SER A 122 -29.85 6.36 11.98
CA SER A 122 -30.42 6.79 13.26
C SER A 122 -30.38 5.76 14.39
N ASP A 123 -29.74 4.62 14.19
CA ASP A 123 -29.69 3.51 15.15
C ASP A 123 -28.38 3.40 15.93
N GLY A 124 -27.41 4.30 15.68
CA GLY A 124 -26.16 4.38 16.46
C GLY A 124 -25.25 3.15 16.35
N ARG A 125 -25.42 2.31 15.33
CA ARG A 125 -24.55 1.14 15.15
C ARG A 125 -23.14 1.56 14.74
N ILE A 126 -22.21 1.28 15.63
CA ILE A 126 -20.79 1.41 15.38
C ILE A 126 -20.37 0.26 14.47
N TYR A 127 -19.53 0.56 13.48
CA TYR A 127 -19.03 -0.42 12.53
C TYR A 127 -18.31 -1.57 13.23
N ASP A 128 -18.73 -2.76 12.97
CA ASP A 128 -18.25 -3.96 13.64
C ASP A 128 -16.80 -4.34 13.35
N ASN A 129 -16.14 -3.71 12.38
CA ASN A 129 -14.78 -4.03 11.94
C ASN A 129 -13.74 -2.92 12.27
N LEU A 130 -14.06 -2.03 13.17
CA LEU A 130 -13.16 -0.97 13.58
C LEU A 130 -11.96 -1.52 14.37
N GLY A 131 -10.76 -1.04 14.02
CA GLY A 131 -9.57 -1.32 14.81
C GLY A 131 -8.89 -2.65 14.54
N LEU A 132 -9.27 -3.39 13.51
CA LEU A 132 -8.54 -4.58 13.09
C LEU A 132 -7.15 -4.23 12.56
N PHE A 133 -6.21 -5.13 12.75
CA PHE A 133 -4.85 -4.89 12.32
C PHE A 133 -4.10 -6.15 11.91
N VAL A 134 -3.05 -5.93 11.10
CA VAL A 134 -1.91 -6.84 10.97
C VAL A 134 -0.65 -6.05 11.34
N ARG A 135 0.11 -6.54 12.29
CA ARG A 135 1.35 -5.91 12.75
C ARG A 135 2.50 -6.90 12.77
N GLY A 136 3.68 -6.41 12.37
CA GLY A 136 4.91 -7.18 12.39
C GLY A 136 4.96 -8.28 11.33
N GLY A 137 6.02 -9.07 11.39
CA GLY A 137 6.22 -10.26 10.57
C GLY A 137 6.56 -10.02 9.10
N ASP A 138 6.76 -11.11 8.42
CA ASP A 138 7.11 -11.20 7.02
C ASP A 138 6.18 -12.18 6.30
N ILE A 139 5.57 -11.74 5.22
CA ILE A 139 4.65 -12.52 4.38
C ILE A 139 5.30 -12.67 3.00
N ASP A 140 5.86 -13.84 2.73
CA ASP A 140 6.56 -14.16 1.49
C ASP A 140 5.69 -14.97 0.53
N GLY A 141 5.24 -14.31 -0.54
CA GLY A 141 4.55 -14.98 -1.63
C GLY A 141 5.41 -15.97 -2.41
N ASN A 142 6.74 -15.93 -2.23
CA ASN A 142 7.74 -16.82 -2.85
C ASN A 142 7.60 -16.95 -4.38
N GLY A 143 7.02 -15.93 -5.05
CA GLY A 143 6.67 -15.99 -6.47
C GLY A 143 5.53 -16.95 -6.82
N LEU A 144 4.96 -17.64 -5.83
CA LEU A 144 3.87 -18.61 -5.96
C LEU A 144 2.50 -17.99 -5.63
N ALA A 145 2.49 -16.98 -4.76
CA ALA A 145 1.28 -16.30 -4.31
C ALA A 145 1.48 -14.79 -4.31
N SER A 146 0.40 -14.02 -4.37
CA SER A 146 0.37 -12.65 -3.86
C SER A 146 0.41 -12.68 -2.34
N CYS A 147 0.98 -11.64 -1.69
CA CYS A 147 1.21 -11.74 -0.24
C CYS A 147 -0.07 -11.51 0.57
N LEU A 148 -0.62 -10.31 0.52
CA LEU A 148 -1.73 -9.90 1.38
C LEU A 148 -2.84 -9.22 0.57
N ARG A 149 -4.10 -9.66 0.81
CA ARG A 149 -5.30 -8.97 0.35
C ARG A 149 -6.10 -8.49 1.55
N LEU A 150 -6.46 -7.22 1.54
CA LEU A 150 -7.44 -6.64 2.46
C LEU A 150 -8.72 -6.35 1.69
N SER A 151 -9.81 -7.01 2.07
CA SER A 151 -11.12 -6.88 1.45
C SER A 151 -12.16 -6.74 2.55
N ASN A 152 -13.08 -5.80 2.43
CA ASN A 152 -14.13 -5.51 3.43
C ASN A 152 -13.60 -5.17 4.84
N ALA A 153 -12.39 -4.67 4.98
CA ALA A 153 -11.88 -4.21 6.26
C ALA A 153 -11.99 -2.67 6.34
N HIS A 154 -12.61 -2.16 7.40
CA HIS A 154 -12.82 -0.74 7.62
C HIS A 154 -11.97 -0.27 8.80
N HIS A 155 -11.35 0.93 8.73
CA HIS A 155 -10.40 1.42 9.73
C HIS A 155 -9.29 0.40 10.07
N PHE A 156 -8.78 -0.27 9.04
CA PHE A 156 -7.76 -1.30 9.21
C PHE A 156 -6.37 -0.69 9.39
N THR A 157 -5.57 -1.25 10.29
CA THR A 157 -4.17 -0.85 10.47
C THR A 157 -3.23 -1.92 9.96
N LEU A 158 -2.32 -1.55 9.05
CA LEU A 158 -1.19 -2.38 8.64
C LEU A 158 0.11 -1.71 9.09
N ALA A 159 0.87 -2.32 9.98
CA ALA A 159 2.05 -1.67 10.55
C ALA A 159 3.24 -2.61 10.70
N ASN A 160 4.44 -2.13 10.35
CA ASN A 160 5.70 -2.85 10.52
C ASN A 160 5.72 -4.23 9.82
N VAL A 161 5.07 -4.35 8.67
CA VAL A 161 4.92 -5.61 7.93
C VAL A 161 5.88 -5.61 6.74
N THR A 162 6.55 -6.74 6.53
CA THR A 162 7.31 -7.01 5.32
C THR A 162 6.51 -7.90 4.38
N LEU A 163 6.50 -7.57 3.09
CA LEU A 163 5.82 -8.31 2.03
C LEU A 163 6.85 -8.69 0.97
N HIS A 164 7.17 -9.97 0.87
CA HIS A 164 8.18 -10.44 -0.07
C HIS A 164 7.59 -11.18 -1.27
N ASN A 165 8.20 -10.98 -2.44
CA ASN A 165 8.03 -11.83 -3.62
C ASN A 165 6.58 -12.09 -4.01
N GLY A 166 5.71 -11.08 -3.88
CA GLY A 166 4.34 -11.20 -4.33
C GLY A 166 4.27 -11.46 -5.84
N ARG A 167 3.66 -12.59 -6.25
CA ARG A 167 3.59 -13.00 -7.66
C ARG A 167 2.94 -11.94 -8.55
N ARG A 168 1.75 -11.48 -8.19
CA ARG A 168 1.03 -10.41 -8.89
C ARG A 168 1.03 -9.12 -8.10
N VAL A 169 0.91 -9.23 -6.77
CA VAL A 169 0.85 -8.07 -5.90
C VAL A 169 1.43 -8.39 -4.51
N GLY A 170 2.11 -7.41 -3.90
CA GLY A 170 2.51 -7.50 -2.49
C GLY A 170 1.32 -7.24 -1.57
N LEU A 171 0.72 -6.04 -1.65
CA LEU A 171 -0.50 -5.68 -0.94
C LEU A 171 -1.59 -5.30 -1.93
N GLU A 172 -2.74 -5.94 -1.84
CA GLU A 172 -3.97 -5.49 -2.51
C GLU A 172 -5.00 -5.04 -1.48
N VAL A 173 -5.48 -3.81 -1.65
CA VAL A 173 -6.60 -3.28 -0.88
C VAL A 173 -7.75 -3.05 -1.84
N SER A 174 -8.77 -3.89 -1.75
CA SER A 174 -9.85 -3.93 -2.74
C SER A 174 -11.22 -3.82 -2.09
N ARG A 175 -12.18 -3.36 -2.89
CA ARG A 175 -13.59 -3.47 -2.51
C ARG A 175 -13.96 -4.94 -2.49
N GLY A 176 -14.53 -5.41 -1.40
CA GLY A 176 -15.19 -6.70 -1.38
C GLY A 176 -16.52 -6.66 -2.15
N GLU A 177 -17.11 -7.82 -2.34
CA GLU A 177 -18.39 -7.96 -3.08
C GLU A 177 -19.54 -7.12 -2.49
N LYS A 178 -19.49 -6.80 -1.21
CA LYS A 178 -20.59 -6.16 -0.48
C LYS A 178 -20.27 -4.79 0.11
N GLY A 179 -19.09 -4.22 -0.11
CA GLY A 179 -18.76 -3.02 0.65
C GLY A 179 -17.74 -2.06 0.09
N TYR A 180 -17.68 -0.94 0.74
CA TYR A 180 -16.67 0.08 0.56
C TYR A 180 -15.65 -0.09 1.68
N LEU A 181 -14.40 -0.23 1.33
CA LEU A 181 -13.31 -0.12 2.29
C LEU A 181 -12.92 1.35 2.34
N TYR A 182 -12.93 1.91 3.53
CA TYR A 182 -12.42 3.24 3.80
C TYR A 182 -11.36 3.16 4.89
N GLU A 183 -10.40 4.08 4.84
CA GLU A 183 -9.47 4.32 5.92
C GLU A 183 -8.57 3.13 6.28
N LEU A 184 -7.79 2.66 5.32
CA LEU A 184 -6.59 1.91 5.65
C LEU A 184 -5.55 2.90 6.19
N VAL A 185 -5.01 2.62 7.35
CA VAL A 185 -3.78 3.24 7.83
C VAL A 185 -2.64 2.24 7.66
N ALA A 186 -1.75 2.49 6.69
CA ALA A 186 -0.54 1.69 6.51
C ALA A 186 0.69 2.51 6.92
N ASN A 187 1.49 1.95 7.82
CA ASN A 187 2.69 2.59 8.32
C ASN A 187 3.87 1.62 8.36
N ASN A 188 5.04 2.08 7.89
CA ASN A 188 6.27 1.30 7.88
C ASN A 188 6.09 -0.10 7.27
N VAL A 189 5.56 -0.12 6.03
CA VAL A 189 5.41 -1.35 5.24
C VAL A 189 6.52 -1.43 4.23
N TYR A 190 7.19 -2.56 4.18
CA TYR A 190 8.28 -2.84 3.27
C TYR A 190 7.87 -3.92 2.28
N ALA A 191 7.70 -3.56 1.01
CA ALA A 191 7.36 -4.51 -0.05
C ALA A 191 8.57 -4.68 -0.99
N LYS A 192 9.08 -5.91 -1.13
CA LYS A 192 10.25 -6.18 -1.97
C LYS A 192 10.04 -7.43 -2.82
N CYS A 193 10.36 -7.34 -4.10
CA CYS A 193 10.36 -8.47 -5.01
C CYS A 193 11.79 -8.84 -5.41
N ASN A 194 12.30 -9.96 -4.91
CA ASN A 194 13.60 -10.50 -5.34
C ASN A 194 13.47 -11.46 -6.54
N MET A 195 12.23 -11.85 -6.90
CA MET A 195 11.92 -12.73 -8.02
C MET A 195 11.88 -11.89 -9.29
N LYS A 196 13.03 -11.71 -9.90
CA LYS A 196 13.16 -10.94 -11.14
C LYS A 196 12.52 -11.73 -12.30
N GLY A 197 11.72 -11.03 -13.09
CA GLY A 197 10.97 -11.63 -14.20
C GLY A 197 9.47 -11.78 -13.98
N LEU A 198 8.92 -11.37 -12.85
CA LEU A 198 7.46 -11.27 -12.65
C LEU A 198 6.95 -9.96 -13.28
N ALA A 199 6.97 -9.90 -14.61
CA ALA A 199 6.52 -8.73 -15.36
C ALA A 199 5.06 -8.37 -15.02
N GLY A 200 4.79 -7.07 -14.84
CA GLY A 200 3.45 -6.56 -14.57
C GLY A 200 2.99 -6.63 -13.11
N ASN A 201 3.83 -7.13 -12.21
CA ASN A 201 3.50 -7.18 -10.78
C ASN A 201 3.45 -5.78 -10.14
N VAL A 202 2.69 -5.66 -9.05
CA VAL A 202 2.46 -4.42 -8.31
C VAL A 202 2.89 -4.58 -6.85
N GLY A 203 3.67 -3.65 -6.32
CA GLY A 203 4.06 -3.70 -4.91
C GLY A 203 2.86 -3.49 -3.99
N ILE A 204 2.20 -2.34 -4.17
CA ILE A 204 1.01 -1.98 -3.39
C ILE A 204 -0.07 -1.46 -4.34
N ASP A 205 -1.26 -2.05 -4.29
CA ASP A 205 -2.42 -1.69 -5.12
C ASP A 205 -3.59 -1.26 -4.21
N ILE A 206 -3.86 0.04 -4.17
CA ILE A 206 -4.94 0.63 -3.37
C ILE A 206 -6.14 0.90 -4.29
N GLY A 207 -7.14 0.04 -4.21
CA GLY A 207 -8.37 0.14 -5.02
C GLY A 207 -9.54 0.84 -4.33
N VAL A 208 -9.31 1.50 -3.19
CA VAL A 208 -10.31 2.09 -2.31
C VAL A 208 -9.95 3.53 -1.95
N SER A 209 -10.79 4.19 -1.15
CA SER A 209 -10.66 5.62 -0.84
C SER A 209 -10.21 5.87 0.60
N ASP A 210 -9.79 7.12 0.88
CA ASP A 210 -9.48 7.65 2.22
C ASP A 210 -8.38 6.88 2.96
N CYS A 211 -7.46 6.26 2.21
CA CYS A 211 -6.32 5.55 2.80
C CYS A 211 -5.16 6.49 3.11
N HIS A 212 -4.51 6.22 4.23
CA HIS A 212 -3.31 6.93 4.68
C HIS A 212 -2.11 5.97 4.69
N LEU A 213 -1.15 6.21 3.80
CA LEU A 213 0.08 5.42 3.69
C LEU A 213 1.27 6.28 4.10
N THR A 214 2.03 5.85 5.09
CA THR A 214 3.16 6.59 5.62
C THR A 214 4.39 5.70 5.76
N ASP A 215 5.56 6.21 5.36
CA ASP A 215 6.83 5.49 5.47
C ASP A 215 6.82 4.12 4.78
N ILE A 216 6.24 4.07 3.59
CA ILE A 216 6.15 2.86 2.78
C ILE A 216 7.39 2.73 1.89
N PHE A 217 7.96 1.56 1.84
CA PHE A 217 9.11 1.26 0.97
C PHE A 217 8.75 0.13 -0.01
N VAL A 218 8.89 0.39 -1.31
CA VAL A 218 8.61 -0.61 -2.35
C VAL A 218 9.83 -0.78 -3.26
N ILE A 219 10.28 -2.02 -3.46
CA ILE A 219 11.47 -2.31 -4.26
C ILE A 219 11.21 -3.42 -5.26
N ASP A 220 11.73 -3.26 -6.47
CA ASP A 220 11.81 -4.27 -7.54
C ASP A 220 10.46 -4.81 -8.04
N TYR A 221 9.38 -4.05 -7.94
CA TYR A 221 8.11 -4.32 -8.61
C TYR A 221 8.03 -3.55 -9.93
N THR A 222 7.28 -4.07 -10.90
CA THR A 222 7.02 -3.37 -12.19
C THR A 222 6.25 -2.08 -11.94
N VAL A 223 5.23 -2.12 -11.09
CA VAL A 223 4.54 -0.94 -10.57
C VAL A 223 4.75 -0.91 -9.06
N GLY A 224 5.35 0.17 -8.59
CA GLY A 224 5.61 0.30 -7.15
C GLY A 224 4.32 0.45 -6.35
N ILE A 225 3.72 1.62 -6.40
CA ILE A 225 2.46 1.91 -5.71
C ILE A 225 1.42 2.36 -6.75
N ARG A 226 0.28 1.69 -6.76
CA ARG A 226 -0.89 2.07 -7.55
C ARG A 226 -2.01 2.53 -6.64
N VAL A 227 -2.62 3.67 -6.96
CA VAL A 227 -3.82 4.16 -6.30
C VAL A 227 -4.94 4.35 -7.32
N ARG A 228 -6.13 3.84 -7.03
CA ARG A 228 -7.27 3.81 -7.96
C ARG A 228 -8.57 4.36 -7.38
N GLY A 229 -8.64 4.54 -6.07
CA GLY A 229 -9.80 5.11 -5.38
C GLY A 229 -9.83 6.64 -5.44
N SER A 230 -10.18 7.27 -4.33
CA SER A 230 -10.17 8.72 -4.17
C SER A 230 -9.64 9.11 -2.78
N SER A 231 -9.23 10.38 -2.66
CA SER A 231 -8.83 10.99 -1.38
C SER A 231 -7.71 10.25 -0.61
N ASN A 232 -6.88 9.47 -1.31
CA ASN A 232 -5.78 8.76 -0.67
C ASN A 232 -4.60 9.70 -0.41
N ARG A 233 -3.97 9.56 0.75
CA ARG A 233 -2.82 10.34 1.18
C ARG A 233 -1.60 9.47 1.36
N LEU A 234 -0.53 9.79 0.65
CA LEU A 234 0.74 9.11 0.72
C LEU A 234 1.81 10.07 1.24
N THR A 235 2.47 9.71 2.33
CA THR A 235 3.48 10.54 2.96
C THR A 235 4.78 9.78 3.11
N ARG A 236 5.89 10.36 2.63
CA ARG A 236 7.24 9.77 2.70
C ARG A 236 7.32 8.33 2.16
N CYS A 237 6.55 8.02 1.12
CA CYS A 237 6.64 6.73 0.47
C CYS A 237 7.80 6.73 -0.53
N HIS A 238 8.61 5.69 -0.49
CA HIS A 238 9.75 5.54 -1.38
C HIS A 238 9.55 4.32 -2.27
N VAL A 239 9.61 4.52 -3.57
CA VAL A 239 9.60 3.44 -4.55
C VAL A 239 10.92 3.40 -5.28
N TRP A 240 11.60 2.28 -5.17
CA TRP A 240 12.74 1.95 -6.02
C TRP A 240 12.23 1.01 -7.13
N GLY A 241 12.27 1.49 -8.37
CA GLY A 241 11.75 0.76 -9.52
C GLY A 241 12.47 -0.56 -9.78
N GLY A 242 11.77 -1.44 -10.47
CA GLY A 242 12.27 -2.77 -10.78
C GLY A 242 13.52 -2.74 -11.67
N THR A 243 14.52 -3.51 -11.29
CA THR A 243 15.72 -3.74 -12.09
C THR A 243 15.92 -5.22 -12.36
N VAL A 244 16.47 -5.55 -13.50
CA VAL A 244 16.85 -6.92 -13.85
C VAL A 244 18.37 -7.02 -13.97
N PRO A 245 18.99 -8.13 -13.55
CA PRO A 245 20.40 -8.34 -13.75
C PRO A 245 20.77 -8.27 -15.25
N PRO A 246 22.01 -7.93 -15.59
CA PRO A 246 22.50 -8.04 -16.94
C PRO A 246 22.27 -9.44 -17.50
N LYS A 247 22.06 -9.52 -18.83
CA LYS A 247 21.83 -10.80 -19.50
C LYS A 247 22.97 -11.78 -19.19
N GLY A 248 22.60 -12.97 -18.72
CA GLY A 248 23.55 -14.03 -18.35
C GLY A 248 24.10 -13.96 -16.93
N MET A 249 23.75 -12.95 -16.15
CA MET A 249 24.17 -12.81 -14.75
C MET A 249 23.04 -13.22 -13.79
N GLY A 250 23.35 -14.04 -12.79
CA GLY A 250 22.39 -14.43 -11.75
C GLY A 250 22.10 -13.29 -10.76
N VAL A 251 20.91 -13.31 -10.15
CA VAL A 251 20.48 -12.30 -9.15
C VAL A 251 21.47 -12.19 -7.98
N ARG A 252 21.95 -13.34 -7.49
CA ARG A 252 22.91 -13.37 -6.37
C ARG A 252 24.26 -12.77 -6.74
N GLU A 253 24.77 -13.13 -7.91
CA GLU A 253 26.02 -12.59 -8.46
C GLU A 253 25.92 -11.08 -8.64
N TRP A 254 24.81 -10.63 -9.23
CA TRP A 254 24.52 -9.22 -9.40
C TRP A 254 24.45 -8.48 -8.05
N SER A 255 23.75 -9.01 -7.06
CA SER A 255 23.62 -8.39 -5.74
C SER A 255 24.99 -8.26 -5.05
N THR A 256 25.86 -9.25 -5.22
CA THR A 256 27.22 -9.21 -4.69
C THR A 256 28.03 -8.11 -5.38
N LEU A 257 28.05 -8.11 -6.70
CA LEU A 257 28.78 -7.11 -7.50
C LEU A 257 28.31 -5.69 -7.21
N TYR A 258 26.99 -5.47 -7.13
CA TYR A 258 26.42 -4.17 -6.82
C TYR A 258 26.75 -3.74 -5.38
N GLY A 259 26.72 -4.65 -4.42
CA GLY A 259 27.13 -4.38 -3.05
C GLY A 259 28.61 -4.02 -2.93
N GLU A 260 29.47 -4.69 -3.66
CA GLU A 260 30.89 -4.38 -3.72
C GLU A 260 31.14 -3.02 -4.38
N SER A 261 30.43 -2.69 -5.46
CA SER A 261 30.55 -1.40 -6.13
C SER A 261 30.20 -0.21 -5.23
N LYS A 262 29.22 -0.40 -4.32
CA LYS A 262 28.86 0.63 -3.33
C LYS A 262 29.94 0.88 -2.27
N ARG A 263 30.77 -0.11 -1.99
CA ARG A 263 31.84 -0.03 -0.98
C ARG A 263 33.11 0.61 -1.51
N ARG A 264 33.28 0.70 -2.83
CA ARG A 264 34.44 1.31 -3.48
C ARG A 264 34.13 2.75 -3.87
N PRO A 265 35.11 3.66 -3.83
CA PRO A 265 34.98 4.96 -4.45
C PRO A 265 34.58 4.79 -5.93
N TRP A 266 33.65 5.59 -6.38
CA TRP A 266 33.26 5.57 -7.78
C TRP A 266 34.34 6.28 -8.60
N THR A 267 35.17 5.51 -9.28
CA THR A 267 36.21 5.99 -10.19
C THR A 267 35.85 5.69 -11.63
N PRO A 268 36.41 6.39 -12.62
CA PRO A 268 36.21 6.06 -14.04
C PRO A 268 36.58 4.62 -14.39
N GLU A 269 37.56 4.03 -13.65
CA GLU A 269 37.97 2.63 -13.81
C GLU A 269 36.91 1.67 -13.29
N ALA A 270 36.36 1.94 -12.11
CA ALA A 270 35.23 1.14 -11.55
C ALA A 270 34.02 1.20 -12.44
N GLU A 271 33.71 2.35 -13.02
CA GLU A 271 32.64 2.52 -14.00
C GLU A 271 32.86 1.69 -15.25
N ARG A 272 34.09 1.74 -15.84
CA ARG A 272 34.46 0.92 -17.00
C ARG A 272 34.36 -0.57 -16.71
N GLU A 273 34.79 -1.00 -15.53
CA GLU A 273 34.71 -2.40 -15.10
C GLU A 273 33.24 -2.86 -14.98
N MET A 274 32.38 -2.04 -14.38
CA MET A 274 30.94 -2.31 -14.29
C MET A 274 30.26 -2.35 -15.67
N LEU A 275 30.60 -1.40 -16.54
CA LEU A 275 30.10 -1.35 -17.91
C LEU A 275 30.52 -2.60 -18.71
N ALA A 276 31.78 -3.07 -18.54
CA ALA A 276 32.27 -4.28 -19.19
C ALA A 276 31.55 -5.55 -18.71
N LYS A 277 31.10 -5.59 -17.46
CA LYS A 277 30.32 -6.71 -16.91
C LYS A 277 28.81 -6.62 -17.24
N GLY A 278 28.39 -5.54 -17.84
CA GLY A 278 27.00 -5.22 -18.12
C GLY A 278 26.31 -4.52 -16.96
N LEU A 279 25.56 -3.47 -17.25
CA LEU A 279 24.73 -2.79 -16.28
C LEU A 279 23.37 -3.52 -16.14
N PRO A 280 22.76 -3.50 -14.93
CA PRO A 280 21.38 -4.00 -14.80
C PRO A 280 20.48 -3.14 -15.66
N GLU A 281 19.54 -3.76 -16.27
CA GLU A 281 18.52 -3.05 -17.01
C GLU A 281 17.39 -2.66 -16.06
N MET A 282 16.86 -1.45 -16.25
CA MET A 282 15.62 -1.05 -15.64
C MET A 282 14.49 -1.95 -16.19
N LEU A 283 13.60 -2.40 -15.33
CA LEU A 283 12.47 -3.25 -15.76
C LEU A 283 11.58 -2.47 -16.74
N ALA A 284 11.38 -3.06 -17.93
CA ALA A 284 10.59 -2.43 -18.97
C ALA A 284 9.15 -2.12 -18.50
N GLY A 285 8.66 -0.92 -18.78
CA GLY A 285 7.34 -0.45 -18.38
C GLY A 285 7.23 -0.15 -16.89
N SER A 286 8.34 -0.05 -16.17
CA SER A 286 8.31 0.24 -14.73
C SER A 286 7.74 1.62 -14.42
N VAL A 287 6.90 1.68 -13.39
CA VAL A 287 6.24 2.89 -12.91
C VAL A 287 6.39 2.95 -11.39
N ALA A 288 6.98 4.01 -10.85
CA ALA A 288 7.07 4.11 -9.40
C ALA A 288 5.69 4.37 -8.77
N PHE A 289 5.00 5.42 -9.20
CA PHE A 289 3.66 5.75 -8.71
C PHE A 289 2.66 5.81 -9.87
N ASP A 290 1.66 4.92 -9.85
CA ASP A 290 0.57 4.85 -10.85
C ASP A 290 -0.71 5.42 -10.21
N ILE A 291 -1.02 6.67 -10.52
CA ILE A 291 -2.03 7.48 -9.86
C ILE A 291 -3.26 7.56 -10.75
N ARG A 292 -4.36 6.98 -10.30
CA ARG A 292 -5.65 6.96 -10.99
C ARG A 292 -6.74 7.31 -9.99
N GLY A 293 -7.82 7.90 -10.45
CA GLY A 293 -8.93 8.30 -9.57
C GLY A 293 -8.83 9.77 -9.15
N TRP A 294 -9.35 10.15 -7.98
CA TRP A 294 -9.62 11.54 -7.64
C TRP A 294 -8.99 11.99 -6.32
N GLU A 295 -8.50 13.25 -6.28
CA GLU A 295 -8.12 13.95 -5.04
C GLU A 295 -7.02 13.27 -4.22
N HIS A 296 -6.02 12.72 -4.88
CA HIS A 296 -4.88 12.12 -4.20
C HIS A 296 -3.82 13.15 -3.81
N THR A 297 -3.23 12.97 -2.64
CA THR A 297 -2.11 13.79 -2.16
C THR A 297 -0.88 12.91 -1.91
N PHE A 298 0.23 13.30 -2.52
CA PHE A 298 1.55 12.72 -2.32
C PHE A 298 2.45 13.77 -1.72
N ASP A 299 2.96 13.52 -0.51
CA ASP A 299 3.80 14.47 0.21
C ASP A 299 5.13 13.83 0.63
N GLY A 300 6.24 14.41 0.18
CA GLY A 300 7.57 13.90 0.45
C GLY A 300 7.82 12.49 -0.13
N CYS A 301 7.04 12.08 -1.14
CA CYS A 301 7.22 10.79 -1.79
C CYS A 301 8.37 10.81 -2.78
N TYR A 302 9.05 9.66 -2.94
CA TYR A 302 10.26 9.58 -3.72
C TYR A 302 10.21 8.43 -4.73
N ALA A 303 10.32 8.76 -6.01
CA ALA A 303 10.43 7.82 -7.11
C ALA A 303 11.91 7.66 -7.49
N ASP A 304 12.47 6.46 -7.29
CA ASP A 304 13.85 6.13 -7.59
C ASP A 304 13.93 5.09 -8.71
N THR A 305 14.65 5.40 -9.75
CA THR A 305 15.07 4.47 -10.81
C THR A 305 13.91 3.67 -11.43
N ALA A 306 12.98 4.35 -12.09
CA ALA A 306 11.87 3.77 -12.85
C ALA A 306 11.76 4.43 -14.23
N GLU A 307 11.23 3.73 -15.24
CA GLU A 307 10.95 4.35 -16.56
C GLU A 307 9.95 5.51 -16.43
N THR A 308 8.99 5.40 -15.52
CA THR A 308 8.09 6.50 -15.18
C THR A 308 8.12 6.72 -13.66
N GLY A 309 8.42 7.94 -13.25
CA GLY A 309 8.35 8.32 -11.84
C GLY A 309 6.90 8.37 -11.35
N PHE A 310 6.15 9.35 -11.82
CA PHE A 310 4.75 9.55 -11.49
C PHE A 310 3.89 9.49 -12.75
N ARG A 311 3.01 8.50 -12.84
CA ARG A 311 2.02 8.42 -13.90
C ARG A 311 0.66 8.83 -13.34
N VAL A 312 0.11 9.94 -13.84
CA VAL A 312 -1.21 10.46 -13.46
C VAL A 312 -2.18 10.21 -14.60
N ALA A 313 -3.20 9.39 -14.36
CA ALA A 313 -4.16 8.97 -15.38
C ALA A 313 -5.59 9.32 -14.95
N GLY A 314 -5.94 10.60 -15.09
CA GLY A 314 -7.26 11.16 -14.77
C GLY A 314 -7.35 11.69 -13.33
N GLY A 315 -8.49 12.32 -13.03
CA GLY A 315 -8.79 12.88 -11.71
C GLY A 315 -7.96 14.12 -11.32
N ASN A 316 -7.79 14.29 -10.02
CA ASN A 316 -6.99 15.37 -9.44
C ASN A 316 -5.89 14.77 -8.56
N ALA A 317 -4.67 15.26 -8.69
CA ALA A 317 -3.56 14.84 -7.83
C ALA A 317 -2.70 16.04 -7.41
N ILE A 318 -2.10 15.93 -6.23
CA ILE A 318 -1.14 16.88 -5.69
C ILE A 318 0.15 16.12 -5.41
N LEU A 319 1.25 16.56 -6.02
CA LEU A 319 2.60 16.16 -5.69
C LEU A 319 3.26 17.32 -4.95
N SER A 320 3.49 17.18 -3.66
CA SER A 320 4.12 18.18 -2.80
C SER A 320 5.44 17.63 -2.24
N ARG A 321 6.52 18.38 -2.37
CA ARG A 321 7.84 18.00 -1.85
C ARG A 321 8.31 16.62 -2.31
N CYS A 322 7.80 16.15 -3.43
CA CYS A 322 8.14 14.84 -3.97
C CYS A 322 9.48 14.88 -4.71
N GLY A 323 10.13 13.72 -4.81
CA GLY A 323 11.37 13.56 -5.50
C GLY A 323 11.31 12.56 -6.65
N PHE A 324 12.09 12.81 -7.70
CA PHE A 324 12.42 11.83 -8.72
C PHE A 324 13.92 11.76 -8.90
N TYR A 325 14.44 10.55 -8.92
CA TYR A 325 15.85 10.29 -9.16
C TYR A 325 16.03 9.10 -10.09
N ASN A 326 16.99 9.19 -10.98
CA ASN A 326 17.37 8.07 -11.81
C ASN A 326 18.83 7.73 -11.55
N ASN A 327 19.10 6.51 -11.07
CA ASN A 327 20.45 6.11 -10.70
C ASN A 327 21.30 5.88 -11.96
N PRO A 328 22.33 6.69 -12.22
CA PRO A 328 23.16 6.57 -13.42
C PRO A 328 23.98 5.28 -13.48
N ARG A 329 24.09 4.53 -12.39
CA ARG A 329 24.78 3.23 -12.32
C ARG A 329 23.92 2.05 -12.73
N MET A 330 22.66 2.29 -13.00
CA MET A 330 21.71 1.32 -13.55
C MET A 330 21.63 1.56 -15.04
N GLY A 331 21.65 0.52 -15.87
CA GLY A 331 21.47 0.63 -17.31
C GLY A 331 20.20 1.43 -17.63
N LEU A 332 20.42 2.67 -18.05
CA LEU A 332 19.36 3.65 -18.12
C LEU A 332 18.56 3.45 -19.41
N ARG A 333 17.38 2.92 -19.25
CA ARG A 333 16.36 3.20 -20.25
C ARG A 333 15.93 4.66 -20.13
N LYS A 334 15.46 5.18 -21.24
CA LYS A 334 14.84 6.50 -21.30
C LYS A 334 13.73 6.60 -20.26
N SER A 335 13.83 7.56 -19.35
CA SER A 335 12.83 7.73 -18.30
C SER A 335 12.16 9.08 -18.37
N THR A 336 10.94 9.13 -17.87
CA THR A 336 10.13 10.35 -17.75
C THR A 336 9.74 10.55 -16.28
N ALA A 337 10.03 11.73 -15.72
CA ALA A 337 9.72 11.97 -14.31
C ALA A 337 8.20 12.01 -14.06
N ILE A 338 7.43 12.69 -14.93
CA ILE A 338 5.98 12.76 -14.82
C ILE A 338 5.32 12.47 -16.17
N VAL A 339 4.43 11.47 -16.22
CA VAL A 339 3.54 11.21 -17.35
C VAL A 339 2.11 11.53 -16.93
N HIS A 340 1.51 12.56 -17.55
CA HIS A 340 0.19 13.06 -17.24
C HIS A 340 -0.80 12.78 -18.38
N ARG A 341 -1.77 11.89 -18.12
CA ARG A 341 -2.74 11.39 -19.10
C ARG A 341 -4.18 11.78 -18.75
N GLY A 342 -4.41 13.05 -18.50
CA GLY A 342 -5.72 13.61 -18.17
C GLY A 342 -5.89 14.04 -16.73
N GLY A 343 -6.85 14.96 -16.49
CA GLY A 343 -7.18 15.51 -15.19
C GLY A 343 -6.30 16.69 -14.77
N ARG A 344 -6.33 16.99 -13.48
CA ARG A 344 -5.60 18.15 -12.89
C ARG A 344 -4.45 17.66 -12.03
N LEU A 345 -3.28 18.25 -12.21
CA LEU A 345 -2.08 17.96 -11.45
C LEU A 345 -1.47 19.26 -10.90
N LEU A 346 -1.35 19.33 -9.57
CA LEU A 346 -0.52 20.32 -8.91
C LEU A 346 0.83 19.68 -8.57
N VAL A 347 1.92 20.31 -8.99
CA VAL A 347 3.29 19.94 -8.64
C VAL A 347 3.92 21.13 -7.92
N ASP A 348 4.22 20.95 -6.64
CA ASP A 348 4.72 22.01 -5.79
C ASP A 348 5.92 21.59 -4.95
N SER A 349 6.96 22.42 -4.93
CA SER A 349 8.14 22.25 -4.10
C SER A 349 8.85 20.89 -4.31
N CYS A 350 8.73 20.30 -5.50
CA CYS A 350 9.32 19.02 -5.85
C CYS A 350 10.75 19.16 -6.37
N CYS A 351 11.54 18.10 -6.23
CA CYS A 351 12.91 18.02 -6.71
C CYS A 351 13.06 16.88 -7.73
N PHE A 352 13.35 17.21 -8.98
CA PHE A 352 13.55 16.26 -10.06
C PHE A 352 15.02 16.20 -10.42
N ASN A 353 15.69 15.08 -10.08
CA ASN A 353 17.08 14.85 -10.42
C ASN A 353 17.17 13.66 -11.39
N GLY A 354 17.10 13.94 -12.67
CA GLY A 354 17.05 12.93 -13.71
C GLY A 354 18.37 12.21 -14.00
N GLY A 355 19.49 12.73 -13.48
CA GLY A 355 20.80 12.16 -13.83
C GLY A 355 21.03 12.12 -15.35
N ALA A 356 21.89 11.21 -15.81
CA ALA A 356 22.20 11.06 -17.22
C ALA A 356 21.11 10.32 -18.06
N GLY A 357 20.06 9.80 -17.42
CA GLY A 357 19.08 8.90 -18.08
C GLY A 357 17.64 9.40 -18.10
N CYS A 358 17.34 10.55 -17.51
CA CYS A 358 16.01 11.13 -17.63
C CYS A 358 15.91 11.94 -18.94
N GLU A 359 15.09 11.47 -19.86
CA GLU A 359 14.89 12.16 -21.14
C GLU A 359 13.90 13.30 -21.03
N ARG A 360 12.90 13.17 -20.17
CA ARG A 360 11.81 14.13 -20.03
C ARG A 360 11.45 14.39 -18.58
N LEU A 361 11.24 15.63 -18.27
CA LEU A 361 10.65 16.03 -17.00
C LEU A 361 9.15 15.78 -16.99
N TYR A 362 8.46 16.13 -18.06
CA TYR A 362 7.02 16.08 -18.15
C TYR A 362 6.55 15.70 -19.56
N GLU A 363 5.63 14.75 -19.60
CA GLU A 363 4.92 14.34 -20.81
C GLU A 363 3.42 14.40 -20.57
N ALA A 364 2.68 15.09 -21.42
CA ALA A 364 1.22 15.21 -21.33
C ALA A 364 0.52 14.60 -22.53
N SER A 365 -0.62 13.98 -22.27
CA SER A 365 -1.56 13.55 -23.32
C SER A 365 -3.00 13.60 -22.80
N GLY A 366 -3.94 13.86 -23.71
CA GLY A 366 -5.35 14.02 -23.35
C GLY A 366 -5.66 15.40 -22.77
N ASP A 367 -6.81 15.53 -22.09
CA ASP A 367 -7.24 16.76 -21.45
C ASP A 367 -6.57 16.88 -20.08
N THR A 368 -5.51 17.71 -20.00
CA THR A 368 -4.68 17.87 -18.82
C THR A 368 -4.60 19.33 -18.37
N THR A 369 -4.68 19.55 -17.07
CA THR A 369 -4.38 20.85 -16.44
C THR A 369 -3.21 20.67 -15.48
N LEU A 370 -2.11 21.38 -15.71
CA LEU A 370 -0.93 21.37 -14.85
C LEU A 370 -0.77 22.71 -14.14
N LEU A 371 -0.63 22.67 -12.81
CA LEU A 371 -0.14 23.77 -11.99
C LEU A 371 1.26 23.44 -11.52
N TRP A 372 2.24 24.26 -11.90
CA TRP A 372 3.66 24.02 -11.62
C TRP A 372 4.21 25.14 -10.75
N ARG A 373 4.60 24.83 -9.50
CA ARG A 373 5.03 25.82 -8.50
C ARG A 373 6.34 25.39 -7.84
N THR A 374 7.27 26.33 -7.71
CA THR A 374 8.46 26.24 -6.83
C THR A 374 9.30 24.95 -6.98
N ASN A 375 9.33 24.36 -8.16
CA ASN A 375 10.02 23.08 -8.38
C ASN A 375 11.47 23.29 -8.85
N ILE A 376 12.33 22.35 -8.48
CA ILE A 376 13.73 22.28 -8.90
C ILE A 376 13.90 21.09 -9.84
N ALA A 377 14.51 21.31 -11.00
CA ALA A 377 14.89 20.24 -11.90
C ALA A 377 16.40 20.32 -12.19
N GLN A 378 17.08 19.20 -11.99
CA GLN A 378 18.51 19.03 -12.21
C GLN A 378 18.75 17.77 -13.06
N GLY A 379 19.85 17.74 -13.80
CA GLY A 379 20.21 16.51 -14.53
C GLY A 379 20.09 16.62 -16.04
N GLY A 380 20.75 17.59 -16.59
CA GLY A 380 20.85 17.84 -18.04
C GLY A 380 20.24 19.18 -18.45
N ALA A 381 20.79 19.76 -19.50
CA ALA A 381 20.36 21.08 -20.02
C ALA A 381 18.86 21.06 -20.39
N ASP A 382 18.36 19.91 -20.89
CA ASP A 382 17.01 19.77 -21.38
C ASP A 382 15.97 19.77 -20.24
N MET A 383 16.20 19.09 -19.13
CA MET A 383 15.29 19.10 -17.98
C MET A 383 15.16 20.49 -17.34
N ALA A 384 16.27 21.19 -17.19
CA ALA A 384 16.25 22.54 -16.64
C ALA A 384 15.54 23.53 -17.59
N ALA A 385 15.69 23.36 -18.91
CA ALA A 385 14.97 24.18 -19.91
C ALA A 385 13.47 23.86 -19.91
N GLU A 386 13.10 22.59 -19.82
CA GLU A 386 11.70 22.15 -19.72
C GLU A 386 11.03 22.67 -18.43
N ALA A 387 11.72 22.62 -17.28
CA ALA A 387 11.23 23.17 -16.02
C ALA A 387 10.97 24.68 -16.11
N ARG A 388 11.88 25.45 -16.72
CA ARG A 388 11.68 26.89 -16.95
C ARG A 388 10.43 27.15 -17.81
N LYS A 389 10.29 26.43 -18.90
CA LYS A 389 9.12 26.55 -19.80
C LYS A 389 7.80 26.22 -19.08
N LEU A 390 7.79 25.20 -18.22
CA LEU A 390 6.62 24.88 -17.41
C LEU A 390 6.28 25.98 -16.42
N ALA A 391 7.28 26.57 -15.76
CA ALA A 391 7.10 27.68 -14.84
C ALA A 391 6.57 28.95 -15.54
N GLU A 392 7.10 29.30 -16.72
CA GLU A 392 6.64 30.44 -17.52
C GLU A 392 5.18 30.28 -17.99
N ASN A 393 4.79 29.05 -18.37
CA ASN A 393 3.42 28.75 -18.77
C ASN A 393 2.42 28.80 -17.60
N ALA A 394 2.85 28.48 -16.39
CA ALA A 394 2.04 28.58 -15.19
C ALA A 394 1.78 30.07 -14.82
N GLY A 395 2.78 30.94 -14.89
CA GLY A 395 2.63 32.38 -14.61
C GLY A 395 1.84 33.19 -15.63
N ARG A 396 1.43 32.59 -16.75
CA ARG A 396 0.59 33.26 -17.78
C ARG A 396 -0.90 32.93 -17.63
N ARG A 397 -1.28 32.09 -16.69
CA ARG A 397 -2.68 31.65 -16.48
C ARG A 397 -3.32 32.20 -15.21
N ASP A 398 -2.55 32.95 -14.40
CA ASP A 398 -3.01 33.76 -13.28
C ASP A 398 -3.26 35.21 -13.71
#